data_e1e10d0a64b6190f0f801c348aaa31a7
#
_entry.id   e1e10d0a64b6190f0f801c348aaa31a7
#
_cell.length_a   1.000
_cell.length_b   1.000
_cell.length_c   1.000
_cell.angle_alpha   90.00
_cell.angle_beta   90.00
_cell.angle_gamma   90.00
#
_symmetry.space_group_name_H-M   'P 1'
#
loop_
_entity.id
_entity.type
_entity.pdbx_description
1 polymer ?
#
loop_
_entity_poly.entity_id
_entity_poly.type
_entity_poly.pdbx_seq_one_letter_code
_entity_poly.pdbx_strand_id
1 'polypeptide(L)'
;MASDPVLVREERSPAAALIPALAAGLVAAIVGGVVWGLIVKWTDYEVGFVAWGIGFLVGLAVATAARARGLVFQVVAVLCALLGILIGKYLSFVWVLQNAADEEFGEGVDIPVFSMDTFDLFRDNLDTVFGWIDLLWVGLAVVSAWRALQPEDPEPAKPVHEPTPKSPPPSA
;
A
#
# COMPACT_ATOMS: atom_id res chain seq x y z
N MET A 1 34.79 13.05 -35.65
CA MET A 1 33.34 12.86 -35.59
C MET A 1 33.14 11.73 -34.61
N ALA A 2 33.03 12.05 -33.33
CA ALA A 2 32.81 11.03 -32.27
C ALA A 2 31.30 10.79 -32.18
N SER A 3 30.90 9.57 -32.47
CA SER A 3 29.51 9.13 -32.33
C SER A 3 29.24 9.02 -30.83
N ASP A 4 28.36 9.86 -30.28
CA ASP A 4 27.86 9.70 -28.93
C ASP A 4 27.23 8.31 -28.78
N PRO A 5 27.60 7.52 -27.76
CA PRO A 5 26.94 6.28 -27.49
C PRO A 5 25.52 6.61 -27.02
N VAL A 6 24.54 6.33 -27.86
CA VAL A 6 23.13 6.34 -27.47
C VAL A 6 22.99 5.33 -26.33
N LEU A 7 22.87 5.81 -25.11
CA LEU A 7 22.56 4.98 -23.96
C LEU A 7 21.16 4.38 -24.20
N VAL A 8 21.13 3.20 -24.76
CA VAL A 8 19.90 2.40 -24.86
C VAL A 8 19.49 2.07 -23.42
N ARG A 9 18.55 2.84 -22.90
CA ARG A 9 17.89 2.53 -21.64
C ARG A 9 17.12 1.24 -21.89
N GLU A 10 17.64 0.13 -21.39
CA GLU A 10 16.89 -1.13 -21.39
C GLU A 10 15.58 -0.92 -20.62
N GLU A 11 14.52 -0.67 -21.33
CA GLU A 11 13.16 -0.67 -20.79
C GLU A 11 12.86 -2.10 -20.35
N ARG A 12 12.92 -2.34 -19.04
CA ARG A 12 12.48 -3.62 -18.47
C ARG A 12 11.06 -3.90 -18.94
N SER A 13 10.84 -5.08 -19.50
CA SER A 13 9.49 -5.46 -19.91
C SER A 13 8.54 -5.34 -18.71
N PRO A 14 7.30 -4.87 -18.90
CA PRO A 14 6.31 -4.75 -17.84
C PRO A 14 6.15 -6.04 -17.02
N ALA A 15 6.28 -7.19 -17.68
CA ALA A 15 6.25 -8.50 -17.03
C ALA A 15 7.42 -8.73 -16.05
N ALA A 16 8.63 -8.25 -16.36
CA ALA A 16 9.78 -8.37 -15.49
C ALA A 16 9.68 -7.46 -14.25
N ALA A 17 8.93 -6.35 -14.35
CA ALA A 17 8.68 -5.45 -13.24
C ALA A 17 7.55 -5.94 -12.31
N LEU A 18 6.65 -6.80 -12.79
CA LEU A 18 5.48 -7.26 -12.06
C LEU A 18 5.85 -8.16 -10.87
N ILE A 19 6.82 -9.06 -11.03
CA ILE A 19 7.23 -9.98 -9.96
C ILE A 19 7.77 -9.23 -8.73
N PRO A 20 8.77 -8.33 -8.88
CA PRO A 20 9.26 -7.57 -7.71
C PRO A 20 8.20 -6.63 -7.13
N ALA A 21 7.32 -6.06 -7.96
CA ALA A 21 6.20 -5.25 -7.50
C ALA A 21 5.23 -6.03 -6.61
N LEU A 22 4.81 -7.21 -7.06
CA LEU A 22 3.93 -8.10 -6.31
C LEU A 22 4.59 -8.57 -5.01
N ALA A 23 5.85 -9.00 -5.07
CA ALA A 23 6.59 -9.46 -3.90
C ALA A 23 6.71 -8.35 -2.84
N ALA A 24 7.09 -7.13 -3.24
CA ALA A 24 7.19 -5.99 -2.33
C ALA A 24 5.82 -5.59 -1.76
N GLY A 25 4.77 -5.61 -2.58
CA GLY A 25 3.41 -5.33 -2.15
C GLY A 25 2.90 -6.35 -1.12
N LEU A 26 3.14 -7.64 -1.34
CA LEU A 26 2.76 -8.70 -0.40
C LEU A 26 3.52 -8.59 0.92
N VAL A 27 4.83 -8.38 0.88
CA VAL A 27 5.64 -8.19 2.10
C VAL A 27 5.13 -6.98 2.89
N ALA A 28 4.90 -5.86 2.24
CA ALA A 28 4.38 -4.66 2.88
C ALA A 28 2.98 -4.87 3.47
N ALA A 29 2.10 -5.60 2.77
CA ALA A 29 0.76 -5.98 3.23
C ALA A 29 0.81 -6.85 4.50
N ILE A 30 1.63 -7.89 4.49
CA ILE A 30 1.79 -8.80 5.64
C ILE A 30 2.37 -8.04 6.84
N VAL A 31 3.45 -7.29 6.63
CA VAL A 31 4.07 -6.50 7.71
C VAL A 31 3.09 -5.47 8.27
N GLY A 32 2.39 -4.73 7.41
CA GLY A 32 1.40 -3.74 7.83
C GLY A 32 0.23 -4.36 8.60
N GLY A 33 -0.30 -5.48 8.13
CA GLY A 33 -1.38 -6.20 8.80
C GLY A 33 -0.97 -6.77 10.16
N VAL A 34 0.23 -7.37 10.24
CA VAL A 34 0.77 -7.88 11.51
C VAL A 34 1.02 -6.74 12.51
N VAL A 35 1.61 -5.64 12.06
CA VAL A 35 1.83 -4.46 12.92
C VAL A 35 0.49 -3.92 13.43
N TRP A 36 -0.55 -3.87 12.59
CA TRP A 36 -1.87 -3.46 13.05
C TRP A 36 -2.42 -4.39 14.13
N GLY A 37 -2.41 -5.72 13.90
CA GLY A 37 -2.85 -6.68 14.90
C GLY A 37 -2.08 -6.56 16.22
N LEU A 38 -0.76 -6.28 16.18
CA LEU A 38 0.05 -6.05 17.38
C LEU A 38 -0.32 -4.74 18.10
N ILE A 39 -0.63 -3.68 17.36
CA ILE A 39 -1.11 -2.43 17.96
C ILE A 39 -2.40 -2.69 18.75
N VAL A 40 -3.37 -3.39 18.15
CA VAL A 40 -4.62 -3.73 18.83
C VAL A 40 -4.35 -4.60 20.07
N LYS A 41 -3.48 -5.61 19.95
CA LYS A 41 -3.09 -6.47 21.08
C LYS A 41 -2.55 -5.69 22.29
N TRP A 42 -1.76 -4.63 22.05
CA TRP A 42 -1.10 -3.91 23.14
C TRP A 42 -1.90 -2.72 23.67
N THR A 43 -2.82 -2.20 22.87
CA THR A 43 -3.56 -0.99 23.22
C THR A 43 -5.03 -1.25 23.53
N ASP A 44 -5.53 -2.45 23.22
CA ASP A 44 -6.95 -2.80 23.22
C ASP A 44 -7.83 -1.83 22.42
N TYR A 45 -7.19 -1.08 21.49
CA TYR A 45 -7.85 -0.05 20.69
C TYR A 45 -7.67 -0.34 19.21
N GLU A 46 -8.79 -0.45 18.50
CA GLU A 46 -8.78 -0.56 17.05
C GLU A 46 -8.76 0.83 16.41
N VAL A 47 -7.66 1.14 15.73
CA VAL A 47 -7.43 2.46 15.15
C VAL A 47 -7.55 2.38 13.63
N GLY A 48 -8.66 2.84 13.09
CA GLY A 48 -8.97 2.73 11.65
C GLY A 48 -7.97 3.43 10.72
N PHE A 49 -7.29 4.52 11.16
CA PHE A 49 -6.30 5.19 10.32
C PHE A 49 -5.08 4.31 9.97
N VAL A 50 -4.83 3.22 10.71
CA VAL A 50 -3.77 2.26 10.37
C VAL A 50 -4.04 1.60 9.02
N ALA A 51 -5.31 1.35 8.69
CA ALA A 51 -5.71 0.84 7.38
C ALA A 51 -5.23 1.78 6.25
N TRP A 52 -5.41 3.09 6.42
CA TRP A 52 -4.90 4.08 5.47
C TRP A 52 -3.37 4.01 5.35
N GLY A 53 -2.66 3.91 6.48
CA GLY A 53 -1.20 3.75 6.54
C GLY A 53 -0.72 2.51 5.78
N ILE A 54 -1.45 1.39 5.88
CA ILE A 54 -1.16 0.16 5.11
C ILE A 54 -1.29 0.44 3.61
N GLY A 55 -2.36 1.10 3.17
CA GLY A 55 -2.53 1.45 1.76
C GLY A 55 -1.40 2.30 1.20
N PHE A 56 -0.96 3.30 1.97
CA PHE A 56 0.18 4.15 1.62
C PHE A 56 1.49 3.36 1.55
N LEU A 57 1.79 2.55 2.57
CA LEU A 57 2.99 1.73 2.65
C LEU A 57 3.09 0.74 1.48
N VAL A 58 2.00 0.03 1.20
CA VAL A 58 1.92 -0.93 0.09
C VAL A 58 2.08 -0.22 -1.25
N GLY A 59 1.40 0.92 -1.45
CA GLY A 59 1.53 1.72 -2.67
C GLY A 59 2.97 2.15 -2.92
N LEU A 60 3.66 2.63 -1.88
CA LEU A 60 5.06 3.02 -1.95
C LEU A 60 5.99 1.83 -2.25
N ALA A 61 5.76 0.69 -1.59
CA ALA A 61 6.54 -0.54 -1.81
C ALA A 61 6.43 -1.04 -3.25
N VAL A 62 5.22 -1.09 -3.79
CA VAL A 62 4.97 -1.48 -5.19
C VAL A 62 5.61 -0.48 -6.14
N ALA A 63 5.45 0.83 -5.93
CA ALA A 63 6.01 1.87 -6.79
C ALA A 63 7.54 1.81 -6.86
N THR A 64 8.19 1.62 -5.72
CA THR A 64 9.66 1.55 -5.63
C THR A 64 10.22 0.26 -6.25
N ALA A 65 9.54 -0.87 -6.06
CA ALA A 65 9.97 -2.15 -6.59
C ALA A 65 9.70 -2.30 -8.10
N ALA A 66 8.56 -1.83 -8.57
CA ALA A 66 8.20 -1.86 -9.98
C ALA A 66 9.10 -0.96 -10.83
N ARG A 67 9.50 0.20 -10.30
CA ARG A 67 10.15 1.29 -11.06
C ARG A 67 9.41 1.62 -12.35
N ALA A 68 8.12 1.34 -12.37
CA ALA A 68 7.19 1.57 -13.46
C ALA A 68 5.84 2.00 -12.87
N ARG A 69 5.07 2.74 -13.64
CA ARG A 69 3.75 3.24 -13.24
C ARG A 69 2.71 2.77 -14.25
N GLY A 70 1.47 2.74 -13.85
CA GLY A 70 0.36 2.37 -14.72
C GLY A 70 -0.65 1.44 -14.09
N LEU A 71 -1.74 1.19 -14.80
CA LEU A 71 -2.94 0.52 -14.32
C LEU A 71 -2.65 -0.85 -13.65
N VAL A 72 -1.79 -1.67 -14.25
CA VAL A 72 -1.48 -3.00 -13.72
C VAL A 72 -0.87 -2.92 -12.32
N PHE A 73 0.08 -2.01 -12.10
CA PHE A 73 0.72 -1.81 -10.81
C PHE A 73 -0.22 -1.17 -9.78
N GLN A 74 -1.13 -0.30 -10.23
CA GLN A 74 -2.18 0.27 -9.38
C GLN A 74 -3.11 -0.84 -8.85
N VAL A 75 -3.56 -1.74 -9.72
CA VAL A 75 -4.40 -2.88 -9.32
C VAL A 75 -3.65 -3.79 -8.35
N VAL A 76 -2.38 -4.10 -8.61
CA VAL A 76 -1.54 -4.90 -7.69
C VAL A 76 -1.44 -4.24 -6.33
N ALA A 77 -1.17 -2.93 -6.27
CA ALA A 77 -1.05 -2.20 -5.02
C ALA A 77 -2.37 -2.21 -4.23
N VAL A 78 -3.50 -1.98 -4.90
CA VAL A 78 -4.82 -2.01 -4.26
C VAL A 78 -5.13 -3.40 -3.71
N LEU A 79 -4.91 -4.45 -4.47
CA LEU A 79 -5.16 -5.83 -4.01
C LEU A 79 -4.28 -6.20 -2.82
N CYS A 80 -2.99 -5.84 -2.85
CA CYS A 80 -2.08 -6.05 -1.72
C CYS A 80 -2.51 -5.21 -0.49
N ALA A 81 -2.95 -3.96 -0.68
CA ALA A 81 -3.41 -3.13 0.42
C ALA A 81 -4.67 -3.71 1.09
N LEU A 82 -5.64 -4.17 0.30
CA LEU A 82 -6.84 -4.84 0.81
C LEU A 82 -6.50 -6.13 1.58
N LEU A 83 -5.54 -6.90 1.06
CA LEU A 83 -5.04 -8.09 1.76
C LEU A 83 -4.40 -7.73 3.10
N GLY A 84 -3.58 -6.69 3.16
CA GLY A 84 -2.96 -6.21 4.40
C GLY A 84 -3.99 -5.76 5.43
N ILE A 85 -5.03 -5.03 5.00
CA ILE A 85 -6.15 -4.63 5.84
C ILE A 85 -6.91 -5.86 6.37
N LEU A 86 -7.17 -6.84 5.50
CA LEU A 86 -7.87 -8.07 5.89
C LEU A 86 -7.07 -8.87 6.93
N ILE A 87 -5.75 -8.98 6.75
CA ILE A 87 -4.85 -9.62 7.74
C ILE A 87 -4.90 -8.86 9.08
N GLY A 88 -4.81 -7.53 9.05
CA GLY A 88 -4.88 -6.70 10.24
C GLY A 88 -6.19 -6.87 11.00
N LYS A 89 -7.33 -6.80 10.28
CA LYS A 89 -8.65 -7.01 10.85
C LYS A 89 -8.83 -8.42 11.42
N TYR A 90 -8.35 -9.43 10.73
CA TYR A 90 -8.38 -10.80 11.21
C TYR A 90 -7.61 -10.98 12.52
N LEU A 91 -6.37 -10.48 12.58
CA LEU A 91 -5.57 -10.55 13.79
C LEU A 91 -6.18 -9.75 14.95
N SER A 92 -6.72 -8.56 14.66
CA SER A 92 -7.44 -7.77 15.66
C SER A 92 -8.65 -8.52 16.22
N PHE A 93 -9.44 -9.15 15.36
CA PHE A 93 -10.58 -9.97 15.77
C PHE A 93 -10.15 -11.13 16.69
N VAL A 94 -9.07 -11.85 16.35
CA VAL A 94 -8.56 -12.95 17.19
C VAL A 94 -8.14 -12.45 18.57
N TRP A 95 -7.47 -11.29 18.65
CA TRP A 95 -7.06 -10.73 19.94
C TRP A 95 -8.26 -10.27 20.79
N VAL A 96 -9.27 -9.65 20.18
CA VAL A 96 -10.50 -9.29 20.89
C VAL A 96 -11.21 -10.52 21.42
N LEU A 97 -11.26 -11.59 20.60
CA LEU A 97 -11.88 -12.85 20.99
C LEU A 97 -11.10 -13.53 22.14
N GLN A 98 -9.77 -13.49 22.08
CA GLN A 98 -8.91 -14.01 23.16
C GLN A 98 -9.16 -13.26 24.48
N ASN A 99 -9.16 -11.92 24.44
CA ASN A 99 -9.42 -11.13 25.64
C ASN A 99 -10.81 -11.41 26.24
N ALA A 100 -11.84 -11.54 25.38
CA ALA A 100 -13.18 -11.89 25.85
C ALA A 100 -13.24 -13.29 26.49
N ALA A 101 -12.51 -14.27 25.93
CA ALA A 101 -12.43 -15.61 26.50
C ALA A 101 -11.69 -15.62 27.85
N ASP A 102 -10.61 -14.87 27.99
CA ASP A 102 -9.85 -14.74 29.24
C ASP A 102 -10.68 -14.07 30.34
N GLU A 103 -11.53 -13.09 29.99
CA GLU A 103 -12.45 -12.45 30.93
C GLU A 103 -13.57 -13.39 31.42
N GLU A 104 -14.12 -14.21 30.53
CA GLU A 104 -15.28 -15.06 30.84
C GLU A 104 -14.89 -16.39 31.48
N PHE A 105 -13.80 -17.02 31.01
CA PHE A 105 -13.39 -18.37 31.42
C PHE A 105 -12.11 -18.40 32.25
N GLY A 106 -11.43 -17.27 32.43
CA GLY A 106 -10.14 -17.14 33.09
C GLY A 106 -8.95 -17.39 32.16
N GLU A 107 -7.76 -17.00 32.60
CA GLU A 107 -6.52 -17.19 31.85
C GLU A 107 -6.27 -18.68 31.56
N GLY A 108 -5.92 -19.00 30.32
CA GLY A 108 -5.57 -20.36 29.88
C GLY A 108 -6.44 -20.92 28.75
N VAL A 109 -7.44 -20.18 28.28
CA VAL A 109 -8.14 -20.51 27.05
C VAL A 109 -7.33 -19.95 25.88
N ASP A 110 -6.72 -20.82 25.07
CA ASP A 110 -5.93 -20.41 23.91
C ASP A 110 -6.79 -20.53 22.64
N ILE A 111 -7.06 -19.39 21.99
CA ILE A 111 -7.76 -19.33 20.71
C ILE A 111 -6.73 -19.40 19.59
N PRO A 112 -6.68 -20.51 18.85
CA PRO A 112 -5.68 -20.70 17.82
C PRO A 112 -5.90 -19.73 16.66
N VAL A 113 -4.89 -18.89 16.37
CA VAL A 113 -4.92 -17.90 15.27
C VAL A 113 -5.13 -18.59 13.91
N PHE A 114 -4.59 -19.78 13.71
CA PHE A 114 -4.67 -20.51 12.45
C PHE A 114 -5.54 -21.77 12.61
N SER A 115 -6.85 -21.57 12.83
CA SER A 115 -7.82 -22.67 12.79
C SER A 115 -8.95 -22.34 11.83
N MET A 116 -9.56 -23.39 11.30
CA MET A 116 -10.73 -23.23 10.41
C MET A 116 -11.92 -22.67 11.19
N ASP A 117 -12.09 -23.06 12.43
CA ASP A 117 -13.19 -22.59 13.29
C ASP A 117 -13.05 -21.08 13.56
N THR A 118 -11.85 -20.59 13.87
CA THR A 118 -11.59 -19.16 14.06
C THR A 118 -11.78 -18.37 12.76
N PHE A 119 -11.38 -18.94 11.62
CA PHE A 119 -11.58 -18.31 10.31
C PHE A 119 -13.06 -18.26 9.94
N ASP A 120 -13.81 -19.35 10.15
CA ASP A 120 -15.25 -19.40 9.90
C ASP A 120 -15.99 -18.40 10.79
N LEU A 121 -15.60 -18.32 12.07
CA LEU A 121 -16.17 -17.34 13.01
C LEU A 121 -15.90 -15.89 12.54
N PHE A 122 -14.70 -15.59 12.08
CA PHE A 122 -14.37 -14.28 11.51
C PHE A 122 -15.24 -13.98 10.28
N ARG A 123 -15.36 -14.94 9.36
CA ARG A 123 -16.14 -14.77 8.14
C ARG A 123 -17.63 -14.54 8.43
N ASP A 124 -18.17 -15.26 9.42
CA ASP A 124 -19.58 -15.18 9.78
C ASP A 124 -19.93 -13.89 10.56
N ASN A 125 -18.90 -13.17 11.06
CA ASN A 125 -19.04 -11.90 11.77
C ASN A 125 -18.44 -10.69 11.02
N LEU A 126 -18.26 -10.78 9.70
CA LEU A 126 -17.67 -9.69 8.91
C LEU A 126 -18.42 -8.37 9.01
N ASP A 127 -19.73 -8.40 9.17
CA ASP A 127 -20.59 -7.23 9.35
C ASP A 127 -20.34 -6.50 10.68
N THR A 128 -19.96 -7.25 11.72
CA THR A 128 -19.55 -6.69 13.02
C THR A 128 -18.10 -6.19 12.99
N VAL A 129 -17.21 -6.93 12.32
CA VAL A 129 -15.79 -6.62 12.22
C VAL A 129 -15.54 -5.38 11.34
N PHE A 130 -16.34 -5.20 10.29
CA PHE A 130 -16.26 -4.05 9.40
C PHE A 130 -17.42 -3.08 9.64
N GLY A 131 -17.20 -2.07 10.47
CA GLY A 131 -18.15 -0.98 10.65
C GLY A 131 -18.17 -0.02 9.45
N TRP A 132 -19.22 0.83 9.38
CA TRP A 132 -19.34 1.82 8.30
C TRP A 132 -18.16 2.81 8.24
N ILE A 133 -17.54 3.12 9.38
CA ILE A 133 -16.37 4.00 9.44
C ILE A 133 -15.13 3.33 8.85
N ASP A 134 -15.04 1.99 8.91
CA ASP A 134 -13.93 1.25 8.31
C ASP A 134 -13.94 1.37 6.80
N LEU A 135 -15.12 1.46 6.17
CA LEU A 135 -15.24 1.68 4.73
C LEU A 135 -14.59 3.00 4.29
N LEU A 136 -14.66 4.04 5.14
CA LEU A 136 -13.95 5.29 4.88
C LEU A 136 -12.43 5.07 4.85
N TRP A 137 -11.90 4.36 5.85
CA TRP A 137 -10.45 4.11 5.94
C TRP A 137 -9.95 3.18 4.85
N VAL A 138 -10.73 2.15 4.51
CA VAL A 138 -10.46 1.28 3.36
C VAL A 138 -10.46 2.09 2.06
N GLY A 139 -11.44 2.96 1.87
CA GLY A 139 -11.49 3.87 0.72
C GLY A 139 -10.26 4.76 0.61
N LEU A 140 -9.82 5.36 1.72
CA LEU A 140 -8.60 6.17 1.78
C LEU A 140 -7.34 5.33 1.49
N ALA A 141 -7.27 4.09 1.98
CA ALA A 141 -6.18 3.17 1.70
C ALA A 141 -6.09 2.84 0.21
N VAL A 142 -7.24 2.51 -0.41
CA VAL A 142 -7.33 2.24 -1.85
C VAL A 142 -6.89 3.45 -2.68
N VAL A 143 -7.39 4.64 -2.34
CA VAL A 143 -7.01 5.88 -3.03
C VAL A 143 -5.51 6.16 -2.88
N SER A 144 -4.94 5.94 -1.69
CA SER A 144 -3.51 6.17 -1.45
C SER A 144 -2.63 5.18 -2.23
N ALA A 145 -2.98 3.88 -2.20
CA ALA A 145 -2.28 2.85 -2.98
C ALA A 145 -2.36 3.11 -4.49
N TRP A 146 -3.52 3.54 -4.97
CA TRP A 146 -3.74 3.89 -6.38
C TRP A 146 -2.92 5.10 -6.79
N ARG A 147 -2.95 6.19 -6.01
CA ARG A 147 -2.25 7.44 -6.31
C ARG A 147 -0.73 7.30 -6.32
N ALA A 148 -0.19 6.44 -5.48
CA ALA A 148 1.25 6.17 -5.44
C ALA A 148 1.84 5.72 -6.80
N LEU A 149 0.99 5.20 -7.68
CA LEU A 149 1.37 4.61 -8.97
C LEU A 149 0.75 5.33 -10.18
N GLN A 150 0.17 6.52 -9.96
CA GLN A 150 -0.28 7.35 -11.08
C GLN A 150 0.93 7.75 -11.94
N PRO A 151 0.79 7.76 -13.27
CA PRO A 151 1.78 8.37 -14.14
C PRO A 151 2.02 9.82 -13.72
N GLU A 152 3.26 10.26 -13.75
CA GLU A 152 3.57 11.68 -13.55
C GLU A 152 3.05 12.45 -14.76
N ASP A 153 2.30 13.54 -14.50
CA ASP A 153 1.95 14.47 -15.55
C ASP A 153 3.24 15.02 -16.17
N PRO A 154 3.31 15.12 -17.51
CA PRO A 154 4.48 15.71 -18.15
C PRO A 154 4.72 17.09 -17.56
N GLU A 155 5.92 17.30 -16.99
CA GLU A 155 6.30 18.61 -16.47
C GLU A 155 6.06 19.67 -17.56
N PRO A 156 5.31 20.75 -17.28
CA PRO A 156 5.08 21.78 -18.28
C PRO A 156 6.43 22.23 -18.81
N ALA A 157 6.59 22.20 -20.14
CA ALA A 157 7.84 22.55 -20.82
C ALA A 157 8.33 23.87 -20.24
N LYS A 158 9.52 23.84 -19.62
CA LYS A 158 10.16 25.07 -19.12
C LYS A 158 10.21 26.05 -20.28
N PRO A 159 9.77 27.30 -20.09
CA PRO A 159 9.83 28.28 -21.15
C PRO A 159 11.28 28.34 -21.69
N VAL A 160 11.41 28.01 -22.96
CA VAL A 160 12.70 28.13 -23.65
C VAL A 160 13.10 29.60 -23.51
N HIS A 161 14.15 29.84 -22.73
CA HIS A 161 14.71 31.20 -22.62
C HIS A 161 15.26 31.51 -24.00
N GLU A 162 14.46 32.22 -24.80
CA GLU A 162 14.90 32.73 -26.09
C GLU A 162 16.10 33.64 -25.83
N PRO A 163 17.27 33.37 -26.42
CA PRO A 163 18.44 34.21 -26.17
C PRO A 163 18.11 35.62 -26.64
N THR A 164 18.19 36.56 -25.71
CA THR A 164 17.97 37.97 -25.97
C THR A 164 18.79 38.37 -27.20
N PRO A 165 18.21 38.98 -28.25
CA PRO A 165 18.96 39.44 -29.42
C PRO A 165 20.10 40.35 -28.96
N LYS A 166 21.33 40.00 -29.32
CA LYS A 166 22.48 40.90 -29.07
C LYS A 166 22.16 42.24 -29.69
N SER A 167 22.17 43.28 -28.85
CA SER A 167 22.07 44.67 -29.32
C SER A 167 23.12 44.92 -30.41
N PRO A 168 22.74 45.63 -31.50
CA PRO A 168 23.69 45.97 -32.54
C PRO A 168 24.83 46.83 -31.98
N PRO A 169 26.07 46.72 -32.51
CA PRO A 169 27.17 47.51 -32.06
C PRO A 169 26.92 49.01 -32.33
N PRO A 170 27.41 49.90 -31.45
CA PRO A 170 27.24 51.33 -31.66
C PRO A 170 27.93 51.77 -32.99
N SER A 171 27.16 52.48 -33.80
CA SER A 171 27.69 53.12 -35.04
C SER A 171 28.72 54.14 -34.70
N ALA A 172 29.94 54.04 -35.33
CA ALA A 172 31.01 54.97 -35.24
C ALA A 172 30.73 56.23 -36.07
#